data_1d603012a6e278878b9893008168c92e
#
_entry.id   1d603012a6e278878b9893008168c92e
#
_cell.length_a   1.000
_cell.length_b   1.000
_cell.length_c   1.000
_cell.angle_alpha   90.00
_cell.angle_beta   90.00
_cell.angle_gamma   90.00
#
_symmetry.space_group_name_H-M   'P 1'
#
loop_
_entity.id
_entity.type
_entity.pdbx_description
1 polymer ?
#
loop_
_entity_poly.entity_id
_entity_poly.type
_entity_poly.pdbx_seq_one_letter_code
_entity_poly.pdbx_strand_id
1 'polypeptide(L)'
;LAAGRREFVVVPLFFGKSRALTSFVPEQARLLAREFGDFELRLADVLSPLPQGESRLADILADQVARCSALMGAEPNCVIVVDHGSPLPDVTAVRAQVTMALRDRLAEEILLSQAVMERRQGPEYDFNGQLLGDLLDACAAKQAHAVIVLAMMFISPGRHAGPGGDVDQICRDAMARNPGLKVGVSDLVGEHPLLIEILAERLQ
;
A
#
# COMPACT_ATOMS: atom_id res chain seq x y z
N LEU A 1 -13.74 12.00 -25.70
CA LEU A 1 -15.00 12.69 -26.04
C LEU A 1 -14.82 13.56 -27.28
N ALA A 2 -13.84 14.45 -27.30
CA ALA A 2 -13.57 15.32 -28.48
C ALA A 2 -13.30 14.52 -29.77
N ALA A 3 -12.72 13.32 -29.70
CA ALA A 3 -12.50 12.41 -30.83
C ALA A 3 -13.72 11.54 -31.20
N GLY A 4 -14.90 11.84 -30.68
CA GLY A 4 -16.16 11.13 -30.97
C GLY A 4 -16.36 9.80 -30.25
N ARG A 5 -15.43 9.34 -29.42
CA ARG A 5 -15.62 8.14 -28.59
C ARG A 5 -16.65 8.40 -27.49
N ARG A 6 -17.50 7.41 -27.22
CA ARG A 6 -18.61 7.51 -26.25
C ARG A 6 -18.64 6.40 -25.21
N GLU A 7 -17.75 5.44 -25.29
CA GLU A 7 -17.62 4.33 -24.34
C GLU A 7 -16.23 4.36 -23.71
N PHE A 8 -16.16 4.35 -22.40
CA PHE A 8 -14.92 4.44 -21.64
C PHE A 8 -14.93 3.44 -20.48
N VAL A 9 -13.78 2.85 -20.21
CA VAL A 9 -13.53 2.07 -19.00
C VAL A 9 -12.42 2.76 -18.21
N VAL A 10 -12.70 3.08 -16.96
CA VAL A 10 -11.70 3.56 -16.02
C VAL A 10 -11.29 2.39 -15.13
N VAL A 11 -10.03 1.97 -15.25
CA VAL A 11 -9.43 0.95 -14.36
C VAL A 11 -8.67 1.71 -13.28
N PRO A 12 -9.14 1.70 -12.02
CA PRO A 12 -8.53 2.48 -10.97
C PRO A 12 -7.24 1.84 -10.46
N LEU A 13 -6.17 2.61 -10.43
CA LEU A 13 -4.91 2.21 -9.80
C LEU A 13 -4.95 2.57 -8.30
N PHE A 14 -5.87 1.92 -7.57
CA PHE A 14 -6.10 2.10 -6.14
C PHE A 14 -6.25 0.74 -5.46
N PHE A 15 -5.70 0.59 -4.26
CA PHE A 15 -5.87 -0.65 -3.49
C PHE A 15 -7.31 -0.87 -3.07
N GLY A 16 -7.98 0.16 -2.59
CA GLY A 16 -9.37 0.11 -2.11
C GLY A 16 -10.19 1.31 -2.59
N LYS A 17 -11.49 1.27 -2.34
CA LYS A 17 -12.42 2.33 -2.73
C LYS A 17 -12.17 3.61 -1.94
N SER A 18 -11.67 4.65 -2.61
CA SER A 18 -11.42 5.97 -2.07
C SER A 18 -12.49 6.98 -2.50
N ARG A 19 -12.50 8.17 -1.89
CA ARG A 19 -13.39 9.27 -2.32
C ARG A 19 -13.14 9.70 -3.75
N ALA A 20 -11.92 9.51 -4.28
CA ALA A 20 -11.65 9.78 -5.68
C ALA A 20 -12.56 8.94 -6.60
N LEU A 21 -12.79 7.68 -6.25
CA LEU A 21 -13.60 6.76 -7.05
C LEU A 21 -15.09 6.89 -6.76
N THR A 22 -15.47 7.13 -5.51
CA THR A 22 -16.88 7.14 -5.10
C THR A 22 -17.58 8.48 -5.32
N SER A 23 -16.83 9.58 -5.43
CA SER A 23 -17.38 10.93 -5.55
C SER A 23 -16.77 11.70 -6.72
N PHE A 24 -15.44 11.86 -6.75
CA PHE A 24 -14.77 12.73 -7.73
C PHE A 24 -14.95 12.24 -9.18
N VAL A 25 -14.65 10.96 -9.47
CA VAL A 25 -14.79 10.43 -10.84
C VAL A 25 -16.23 10.52 -11.35
N PRO A 26 -17.27 10.11 -10.59
CA PRO A 26 -18.67 10.30 -11.01
C PRO A 26 -19.08 11.77 -11.22
N GLU A 27 -18.55 12.68 -10.40
CA GLU A 27 -18.82 14.11 -10.57
C GLU A 27 -18.18 14.65 -11.85
N GLN A 28 -16.92 14.32 -12.11
CA GLN A 28 -16.24 14.72 -13.35
C GLN A 28 -16.93 14.14 -14.58
N ALA A 29 -17.39 12.90 -14.54
CA ALA A 29 -18.15 12.29 -15.64
C ALA A 29 -19.44 13.09 -15.92
N ARG A 30 -20.18 13.52 -14.88
CA ARG A 30 -21.38 14.36 -15.04
C ARG A 30 -21.07 15.74 -15.66
N LEU A 31 -19.96 16.36 -15.26
CA LEU A 31 -19.53 17.64 -15.83
C LEU A 31 -19.16 17.49 -17.32
N LEU A 32 -18.41 16.45 -17.66
CA LEU A 32 -18.04 16.16 -19.03
C LEU A 32 -19.25 15.82 -19.92
N ALA A 33 -20.25 15.13 -19.39
CA ALA A 33 -21.48 14.83 -20.12
C ALA A 33 -22.26 16.12 -20.48
N ARG A 34 -22.27 17.12 -19.59
CA ARG A 34 -22.89 18.42 -19.86
C ARG A 34 -22.18 19.20 -20.99
N GLU A 35 -20.87 19.06 -21.10
CA GLU A 35 -20.05 19.78 -22.09
C GLU A 35 -20.02 19.07 -23.45
N PHE A 36 -19.89 17.74 -23.45
CA PHE A 36 -19.62 16.94 -24.66
C PHE A 36 -20.79 16.03 -25.07
N GLY A 37 -21.91 16.06 -24.36
CA GLY A 37 -23.03 15.13 -24.55
C GLY A 37 -22.81 13.78 -23.86
N ASP A 38 -23.86 12.94 -23.86
CA ASP A 38 -23.86 11.66 -23.16
C ASP A 38 -22.79 10.69 -23.64
N PHE A 39 -22.25 9.95 -22.69
CA PHE A 39 -21.28 8.87 -22.91
C PHE A 39 -21.42 7.83 -21.80
N GLU A 40 -21.00 6.61 -22.08
CA GLU A 40 -20.94 5.54 -21.12
C GLU A 40 -19.57 5.52 -20.42
N LEU A 41 -19.58 5.49 -19.07
CA LEU A 41 -18.39 5.32 -18.27
C LEU A 41 -18.57 4.12 -17.34
N ARG A 42 -17.84 3.04 -17.60
CA ARG A 42 -17.72 1.92 -16.67
C ARG A 42 -16.52 2.17 -15.76
N LEU A 43 -16.74 2.15 -14.46
CA LEU A 43 -15.68 2.15 -13.46
C LEU A 43 -15.42 0.70 -13.06
N ALA A 44 -14.25 0.18 -13.38
CA ALA A 44 -13.81 -1.16 -12.98
C ALA A 44 -13.53 -1.21 -11.47
N ASP A 45 -13.43 -2.42 -10.91
CA ASP A 45 -13.07 -2.60 -9.50
C ASP A 45 -11.65 -2.14 -9.18
N VAL A 46 -11.43 -1.83 -7.91
CA VAL A 46 -10.12 -1.54 -7.33
C VAL A 46 -9.21 -2.78 -7.32
N LEU A 47 -7.92 -2.61 -7.02
CA LEU A 47 -6.96 -3.73 -6.96
C LEU A 47 -7.39 -4.81 -5.96
N SER A 48 -7.97 -4.44 -4.82
CA SER A 48 -8.43 -5.38 -3.78
C SER A 48 -9.85 -5.03 -3.35
N PRO A 49 -10.88 -5.48 -4.09
CA PRO A 49 -12.27 -5.22 -3.73
C PRO A 49 -12.66 -6.02 -2.48
N LEU A 50 -13.16 -5.33 -1.46
CA LEU A 50 -13.69 -5.96 -0.25
C LEU A 50 -15.11 -6.53 -0.51
N PRO A 51 -15.48 -7.66 0.11
CA PRO A 51 -14.69 -8.47 1.06
C PRO A 51 -13.80 -9.53 0.41
N GLN A 52 -13.83 -9.72 -0.91
CA GLN A 52 -13.14 -10.81 -1.61
C GLN A 52 -11.61 -10.67 -1.52
N GLY A 53 -11.11 -9.42 -1.62
CA GLY A 53 -9.69 -9.15 -1.62
C GLY A 53 -8.99 -9.52 -2.94
N GLU A 54 -7.66 -9.49 -2.90
CA GLU A 54 -6.78 -9.89 -3.99
C GLU A 54 -5.51 -10.56 -3.42
N SER A 55 -5.45 -11.87 -3.44
CA SER A 55 -4.36 -12.63 -2.82
C SER A 55 -2.99 -12.40 -3.48
N ARG A 56 -2.96 -12.05 -4.77
CA ARG A 56 -1.71 -11.74 -5.51
C ARG A 56 -0.99 -10.50 -4.97
N LEU A 57 -1.69 -9.60 -4.28
CA LEU A 57 -1.01 -8.51 -3.57
C LEU A 57 -0.09 -9.01 -2.47
N ALA A 58 -0.48 -10.09 -1.78
CA ALA A 58 0.38 -10.73 -0.79
C ALA A 58 1.55 -11.48 -1.45
N ASP A 59 1.35 -12.09 -2.63
CA ASP A 59 2.43 -12.70 -3.40
C ASP A 59 3.47 -11.64 -3.82
N ILE A 60 3.01 -10.50 -4.33
CA ILE A 60 3.87 -9.34 -4.66
C ILE A 60 4.69 -8.92 -3.44
N LEU A 61 4.05 -8.69 -2.30
CA LEU A 61 4.76 -8.24 -1.10
C LEU A 61 5.76 -9.29 -0.59
N ALA A 62 5.42 -10.59 -0.66
CA ALA A 62 6.32 -11.67 -0.27
C ALA A 62 7.58 -11.71 -1.15
N ASP A 63 7.43 -11.63 -2.46
CA ASP A 63 8.55 -11.57 -3.41
C ASP A 63 9.45 -10.36 -3.14
N GLN A 64 8.85 -9.20 -2.91
CA GLN A 64 9.60 -7.97 -2.64
C GLN A 64 10.32 -8.00 -1.30
N VAL A 65 9.72 -8.60 -0.26
CA VAL A 65 10.38 -8.84 1.04
C VAL A 65 11.57 -9.77 0.86
N ALA A 66 11.42 -10.88 0.14
CA ALA A 66 12.51 -11.81 -0.11
C ALA A 66 13.68 -11.15 -0.87
N ARG A 67 13.38 -10.35 -1.89
CA ARG A 67 14.38 -9.59 -2.64
C ARG A 67 15.10 -8.56 -1.76
N CYS A 68 14.35 -7.83 -0.94
CA CYS A 68 14.93 -6.87 0.00
C CYS A 68 15.86 -7.56 1.01
N SER A 69 15.43 -8.69 1.60
CA SER A 69 16.27 -9.50 2.51
C SER A 69 17.56 -9.94 1.86
N ALA A 70 17.50 -10.43 0.62
CA ALA A 70 18.68 -10.85 -0.15
C ALA A 70 19.66 -9.68 -0.38
N LEU A 71 19.16 -8.49 -0.69
CA LEU A 71 19.97 -7.29 -0.88
C LEU A 71 20.59 -6.80 0.44
N MET A 72 19.90 -6.94 1.56
CA MET A 72 20.41 -6.63 2.90
C MET A 72 21.46 -7.65 3.37
N GLY A 73 21.50 -8.84 2.79
CA GLY A 73 22.34 -9.96 3.27
C GLY A 73 21.96 -10.42 4.69
N ALA A 74 20.69 -10.25 5.07
CA ALA A 74 20.19 -10.57 6.40
C ALA A 74 18.72 -10.98 6.35
N GLU A 75 18.35 -12.04 7.07
CA GLU A 75 16.97 -12.45 7.24
C GLU A 75 16.26 -11.52 8.23
N PRO A 76 15.03 -11.04 7.93
CA PRO A 76 14.28 -10.21 8.84
C PRO A 76 13.72 -11.03 9.99
N ASN A 77 13.77 -10.48 11.20
CA ASN A 77 12.97 -10.98 12.32
C ASN A 77 11.57 -10.33 12.38
N CYS A 78 11.37 -9.26 11.65
CA CYS A 78 10.06 -8.62 11.54
C CYS A 78 9.83 -8.09 10.12
N VAL A 79 8.62 -8.28 9.62
CA VAL A 79 8.10 -7.64 8.41
C VAL A 79 6.97 -6.69 8.82
N ILE A 80 7.00 -5.48 8.31
CA ILE A 80 5.95 -4.49 8.56
C ILE A 80 5.32 -4.09 7.22
N VAL A 81 4.04 -4.42 7.03
CA VAL A 81 3.27 -3.88 5.89
C VAL A 81 2.95 -2.42 6.16
N VAL A 82 3.38 -1.54 5.28
CA VAL A 82 3.18 -0.10 5.44
C VAL A 82 2.48 0.51 4.24
N ASP A 83 1.46 1.34 4.51
CA ASP A 83 0.79 2.18 3.54
C ASP A 83 0.84 3.66 3.96
N HIS A 84 0.29 4.52 3.12
CA HIS A 84 0.22 5.95 3.42
C HIS A 84 -0.62 6.27 4.66
N GLY A 85 -1.66 5.49 4.91
CA GLY A 85 -2.75 5.79 5.83
C GLY A 85 -3.94 6.46 5.11
N SER A 86 -5.11 6.37 5.70
CA SER A 86 -6.35 6.80 5.06
C SER A 86 -7.34 7.44 6.06
N PRO A 87 -8.12 8.44 5.62
CA PRO A 87 -9.26 8.90 6.39
C PRO A 87 -10.49 7.96 6.29
N LEU A 88 -10.40 6.86 5.51
CA LEU A 88 -11.48 5.91 5.27
C LEU A 88 -11.13 4.53 5.83
N PRO A 89 -11.95 3.95 6.72
CA PRO A 89 -11.72 2.63 7.30
C PRO A 89 -11.60 1.51 6.27
N ASP A 90 -12.38 1.55 5.19
CA ASP A 90 -12.35 0.53 4.13
C ASP A 90 -10.97 0.43 3.45
N VAL A 91 -10.25 1.54 3.31
CA VAL A 91 -8.89 1.53 2.73
C VAL A 91 -7.92 0.84 3.69
N THR A 92 -8.03 1.12 5.00
CA THR A 92 -7.22 0.44 6.02
C THR A 92 -7.56 -1.06 6.11
N ALA A 93 -8.84 -1.43 5.93
CA ALA A 93 -9.25 -2.84 5.91
C ALA A 93 -8.57 -3.64 4.79
N VAL A 94 -8.30 -3.01 3.64
CA VAL A 94 -7.53 -3.65 2.56
C VAL A 94 -6.11 -3.97 3.04
N ARG A 95 -5.41 -3.04 3.69
CA ARG A 95 -4.07 -3.32 4.25
C ARG A 95 -4.12 -4.49 5.24
N ALA A 96 -5.09 -4.49 6.14
CA ALA A 96 -5.25 -5.57 7.12
C ALA A 96 -5.48 -6.93 6.44
N GLN A 97 -6.33 -6.99 5.40
CA GLN A 97 -6.59 -8.20 4.64
C GLN A 97 -5.34 -8.70 3.91
N VAL A 98 -4.60 -7.81 3.24
CA VAL A 98 -3.35 -8.16 2.55
C VAL A 98 -2.29 -8.62 3.56
N THR A 99 -2.21 -7.98 4.74
CA THR A 99 -1.30 -8.40 5.82
C THR A 99 -1.64 -9.80 6.31
N MET A 100 -2.91 -10.13 6.51
CA MET A 100 -3.33 -11.48 6.89
C MET A 100 -2.94 -12.52 5.83
N ALA A 101 -3.17 -12.22 4.55
CA ALA A 101 -2.77 -13.10 3.46
C ALA A 101 -1.25 -13.24 3.33
N LEU A 102 -0.48 -12.20 3.66
CA LEU A 102 0.99 -12.26 3.65
C LEU A 102 1.53 -13.20 4.73
N ARG A 103 0.82 -13.38 5.86
CA ARG A 103 1.26 -14.29 6.92
C ARG A 103 1.55 -15.70 6.41
N ASP A 104 0.72 -16.22 5.51
CA ASP A 104 0.84 -17.58 4.97
C ASP A 104 2.03 -17.75 4.00
N ARG A 105 2.71 -16.65 3.64
CA ARG A 105 3.83 -16.59 2.70
C ARG A 105 5.18 -16.35 3.38
N LEU A 106 5.16 -16.02 4.65
CA LEU A 106 6.36 -15.77 5.44
C LEU A 106 6.65 -16.95 6.37
N ALA A 107 7.93 -17.15 6.70
CA ALA A 107 8.32 -18.13 7.71
C ALA A 107 7.65 -17.81 9.07
N GLU A 108 7.33 -18.85 9.84
CA GLU A 108 6.54 -18.75 11.07
C GLU A 108 7.22 -17.87 12.13
N GLU A 109 8.55 -17.94 12.19
CA GLU A 109 9.39 -17.19 13.12
C GLU A 109 9.47 -15.67 12.83
N ILE A 110 9.10 -15.23 11.62
CA ILE A 110 9.09 -13.81 11.26
C ILE A 110 7.87 -13.13 11.88
N LEU A 111 8.09 -12.15 12.72
CA LEU A 111 7.01 -11.31 13.23
C LEU A 111 6.41 -10.48 12.10
N LEU A 112 5.09 -10.50 11.98
CA LEU A 112 4.37 -9.71 11.00
C LEU A 112 3.53 -8.64 11.71
N SER A 113 3.72 -7.41 11.29
CA SER A 113 2.98 -6.24 11.78
C SER A 113 2.53 -5.36 10.64
N GLN A 114 1.74 -4.33 10.95
CA GLN A 114 1.32 -3.32 9.99
C GLN A 114 1.39 -1.92 10.61
N ALA A 115 1.68 -0.93 9.79
CA ALA A 115 1.77 0.46 10.19
C ALA A 115 1.27 1.39 9.10
N VAL A 116 1.06 2.65 9.45
CA VAL A 116 0.83 3.73 8.47
C VAL A 116 1.98 4.72 8.51
N MET A 117 2.29 5.30 7.36
CA MET A 117 3.27 6.37 7.27
C MET A 117 2.79 7.61 8.03
N GLU A 118 1.53 7.99 7.82
CA GLU A 118 0.88 9.10 8.50
C GLU A 118 -0.59 8.84 8.78
N ARG A 119 -1.17 9.56 9.75
CA ARG A 119 -2.61 9.57 10.00
C ARG A 119 -3.04 10.93 10.53
N ARG A 120 -4.31 11.26 10.34
CA ARG A 120 -4.91 12.45 10.96
C ARG A 120 -4.97 12.27 12.47
N GLN A 121 -4.93 13.39 13.19
CA GLN A 121 -5.15 13.39 14.63
C GLN A 121 -6.65 13.19 14.94
N GLY A 122 -6.92 12.53 16.05
CA GLY A 122 -8.25 12.28 16.58
C GLY A 122 -8.57 10.78 16.69
N PRO A 123 -9.37 10.40 17.69
CA PRO A 123 -9.72 9.00 17.94
C PRO A 123 -10.50 8.35 16.80
N GLU A 124 -11.19 9.16 15.98
CA GLU A 124 -11.89 8.71 14.78
C GLU A 124 -10.97 8.15 13.69
N TYR A 125 -9.65 8.37 13.80
CA TYR A 125 -8.62 7.84 12.88
C TYR A 125 -7.77 6.73 13.49
N ASP A 126 -8.06 6.27 14.72
CA ASP A 126 -7.31 5.21 15.40
C ASP A 126 -7.39 3.85 14.68
N PHE A 127 -8.38 3.65 13.81
CA PHE A 127 -8.48 2.47 12.95
C PHE A 127 -7.26 2.29 12.02
N ASN A 128 -6.52 3.36 11.73
CA ASN A 128 -5.26 3.26 10.98
C ASN A 128 -4.17 2.46 11.70
N GLY A 129 -4.26 2.33 13.03
CA GLY A 129 -3.24 1.66 13.84
C GLY A 129 -2.03 2.56 14.12
N GLN A 130 -0.87 1.93 14.33
CA GLN A 130 0.36 2.61 14.72
C GLN A 130 1.01 3.37 13.57
N LEU A 131 1.68 4.49 13.91
CA LEU A 131 2.59 5.17 13.01
C LEU A 131 3.86 4.32 12.82
N LEU A 132 4.42 4.35 11.62
CA LEU A 132 5.63 3.58 11.27
C LEU A 132 6.80 3.90 12.20
N GLY A 133 7.06 5.17 12.48
CA GLY A 133 8.16 5.58 13.36
C GLY A 133 8.03 4.99 14.77
N ASP A 134 6.83 5.06 15.35
CA ASP A 134 6.56 4.53 16.71
C ASP A 134 6.72 3.00 16.75
N LEU A 135 6.28 2.31 15.68
CA LEU A 135 6.42 0.85 15.59
C LEU A 135 7.89 0.42 15.45
N LEU A 136 8.68 1.14 14.65
CA LEU A 136 10.11 0.88 14.51
C LEU A 136 10.86 1.05 15.85
N ASP A 137 10.59 2.12 16.59
CA ASP A 137 11.15 2.35 17.92
C ASP A 137 10.71 1.26 18.93
N ALA A 138 9.44 0.85 18.88
CA ALA A 138 8.94 -0.24 19.72
C ALA A 138 9.58 -1.61 19.40
N CYS A 139 9.86 -1.89 18.12
CA CYS A 139 10.57 -3.11 17.72
C CYS A 139 12.02 -3.08 18.23
N ALA A 140 12.72 -1.97 18.06
CA ALA A 140 14.10 -1.80 18.51
C ALA A 140 14.22 -1.93 20.05
N ALA A 141 13.24 -1.42 20.79
CA ALA A 141 13.20 -1.55 22.26
C ALA A 141 13.00 -3.01 22.72
N LYS A 142 12.30 -3.83 21.94
CA LYS A 142 12.08 -5.25 22.25
C LYS A 142 13.25 -6.13 21.86
N GLN A 143 13.99 -5.77 20.81
CA GLN A 143 15.07 -6.57 20.26
C GLN A 143 16.25 -5.68 19.81
N ALA A 144 17.35 -5.77 20.55
CA ALA A 144 18.52 -4.89 20.41
C ALA A 144 19.18 -4.90 19.01
N HIS A 145 18.98 -5.95 18.22
CA HIS A 145 19.49 -6.08 16.83
C HIS A 145 18.36 -6.48 15.89
N ALA A 146 17.26 -5.69 15.93
CA ALA A 146 16.13 -5.94 15.04
C ALA A 146 16.52 -5.71 13.58
N VAL A 147 16.20 -6.69 12.74
CA VAL A 147 16.28 -6.60 11.28
C VAL A 147 14.85 -6.58 10.77
N ILE A 148 14.44 -5.45 10.22
CA ILE A 148 13.07 -5.20 9.78
C ILE A 148 13.05 -4.99 8.27
N VAL A 149 12.12 -5.64 7.58
CA VAL A 149 11.81 -5.31 6.19
C VAL A 149 10.42 -4.66 6.13
N LEU A 150 10.38 -3.48 5.54
CA LEU A 150 9.11 -2.83 5.21
C LEU A 150 8.57 -3.40 3.91
N ALA A 151 7.41 -4.05 3.96
CA ALA A 151 6.64 -4.45 2.80
C ALA A 151 5.80 -3.26 2.33
N MET A 152 6.27 -2.60 1.26
CA MET A 152 5.78 -1.31 0.80
C MET A 152 4.47 -1.45 0.02
N MET A 153 3.34 -1.24 0.69
CA MET A 153 2.02 -1.21 0.05
C MET A 153 1.75 0.16 -0.60
N PHE A 154 2.63 0.51 -1.55
CA PHE A 154 2.54 1.72 -2.37
C PHE A 154 2.61 1.34 -3.85
N ILE A 155 1.94 2.12 -4.70
CA ILE A 155 1.89 1.85 -6.14
C ILE A 155 3.04 2.57 -6.86
N SER A 156 3.33 3.79 -6.48
CA SER A 156 4.36 4.60 -7.13
C SER A 156 5.25 5.31 -6.12
N PRO A 157 6.51 5.60 -6.47
CA PRO A 157 7.45 6.20 -5.54
C PRO A 157 6.98 7.55 -5.02
N GLY A 158 6.64 8.48 -5.87
CA GLY A 158 6.16 9.79 -5.50
C GLY A 158 6.98 10.46 -4.39
N ARG A 159 6.36 11.40 -3.68
CA ARG A 159 6.97 12.12 -2.56
C ARG A 159 7.21 11.21 -1.34
N HIS A 160 6.33 10.23 -1.11
CA HIS A 160 6.30 9.50 0.15
C HIS A 160 7.16 8.24 0.14
N ALA A 161 7.07 7.46 -0.95
CA ALA A 161 7.67 6.12 -1.05
C ALA A 161 8.91 6.07 -1.95
N GLY A 162 9.29 7.18 -2.57
CA GLY A 162 10.49 7.25 -3.39
C GLY A 162 11.78 7.42 -2.58
N PRO A 163 12.95 7.26 -3.22
CA PRO A 163 14.25 7.49 -2.57
C PRO A 163 14.33 8.90 -1.97
N GLY A 164 14.70 9.00 -0.70
CA GLY A 164 14.72 10.26 0.05
C GLY A 164 13.35 10.79 0.46
N GLY A 165 12.28 10.03 0.23
CA GLY A 165 10.91 10.37 0.62
C GLY A 165 10.62 10.23 2.11
N ASP A 166 9.35 10.42 2.47
CA ASP A 166 8.94 10.45 3.88
C ASP A 166 9.20 9.12 4.60
N VAL A 167 8.92 7.96 3.95
CA VAL A 167 9.21 6.62 4.54
C VAL A 167 10.70 6.45 4.78
N ASP A 168 11.53 6.85 3.83
CA ASP A 168 12.99 6.79 3.92
C ASP A 168 13.51 7.66 5.08
N GLN A 169 12.92 8.85 5.27
CA GLN A 169 13.28 9.73 6.38
C GLN A 169 12.88 9.13 7.73
N ILE A 170 11.67 8.56 7.84
CA ILE A 170 11.21 7.87 9.05
C ILE A 170 12.16 6.72 9.43
N CYS A 171 12.60 5.93 8.44
CA CYS A 171 13.55 4.83 8.66
C CYS A 171 14.91 5.34 9.14
N ARG A 172 15.47 6.38 8.50
CA ARG A 172 16.74 6.99 8.91
C ARG A 172 16.69 7.52 10.34
N ASP A 173 15.61 8.22 10.69
CA ASP A 173 15.43 8.78 12.02
C ASP A 173 15.31 7.69 13.09
N ALA A 174 14.57 6.61 12.80
CA ALA A 174 14.46 5.47 13.71
C ALA A 174 15.81 4.75 13.90
N MET A 175 16.56 4.50 12.82
CA MET A 175 17.90 3.90 12.90
C MET A 175 18.92 4.80 13.61
N ALA A 176 18.81 6.12 13.46
CA ALA A 176 19.67 7.07 14.18
C ALA A 176 19.41 7.05 15.68
N ARG A 177 18.14 6.91 16.10
CA ARG A 177 17.78 6.76 17.52
C ARG A 177 18.13 5.39 18.09
N ASN A 178 18.18 4.36 17.25
CA ASN A 178 18.35 2.95 17.64
C ASN A 178 19.51 2.31 16.86
N PRO A 179 20.79 2.47 17.29
CA PRO A 179 21.96 2.06 16.50
C PRO A 179 22.05 0.55 16.14
N GLY A 180 21.30 -0.30 16.86
CA GLY A 180 21.21 -1.75 16.56
C GLY A 180 20.14 -2.11 15.54
N LEU A 181 19.24 -1.17 15.20
CA LEU A 181 18.15 -1.39 14.27
C LEU A 181 18.64 -1.37 12.82
N LYS A 182 18.24 -2.37 12.03
CA LYS A 182 18.42 -2.38 10.58
C LYS A 182 17.05 -2.40 9.91
N VAL A 183 16.83 -1.48 8.99
CA VAL A 183 15.57 -1.39 8.23
C VAL A 183 15.87 -1.46 6.74
N GLY A 184 15.29 -2.44 6.08
CA GLY A 184 15.21 -2.53 4.62
C GLY A 184 13.85 -2.04 4.14
N VAL A 185 13.85 -1.35 3.01
CA VAL A 185 12.62 -0.90 2.34
C VAL A 185 12.50 -1.68 1.05
N SER A 186 11.40 -2.43 0.88
CA SER A 186 11.16 -3.23 -0.32
C SER A 186 10.86 -2.35 -1.54
N ASP A 187 10.91 -2.95 -2.73
CA ASP A 187 10.33 -2.35 -3.93
C ASP A 187 8.82 -2.10 -3.73
N LEU A 188 8.21 -1.32 -4.64
CA LEU A 188 6.80 -0.95 -4.56
C LEU A 188 5.91 -1.92 -5.33
N VAL A 189 4.66 -2.09 -4.91
CA VAL A 189 3.68 -2.95 -5.60
C VAL A 189 3.57 -2.58 -7.08
N GLY A 190 3.67 -1.28 -7.41
CA GLY A 190 3.56 -0.80 -8.80
C GLY A 190 4.67 -1.24 -9.73
N GLU A 191 5.78 -1.73 -9.22
CA GLU A 191 6.94 -2.20 -9.99
C GLU A 191 6.89 -3.70 -10.30
N HIS A 192 5.91 -4.42 -9.73
CA HIS A 192 5.81 -5.87 -9.86
C HIS A 192 4.93 -6.29 -11.05
N PRO A 193 5.36 -7.26 -11.90
CA PRO A 193 4.62 -7.65 -13.10
C PRO A 193 3.21 -8.18 -12.83
N LEU A 194 2.96 -8.87 -11.71
CA LEU A 194 1.63 -9.34 -11.33
C LEU A 194 0.59 -8.21 -11.21
N LEU A 195 1.00 -6.97 -10.99
CA LEU A 195 0.06 -5.84 -10.96
C LEU A 195 -0.64 -5.69 -12.31
N ILE A 196 0.07 -5.89 -13.42
CA ILE A 196 -0.52 -5.79 -14.78
C ILE A 196 -1.57 -6.87 -14.99
N GLU A 197 -1.34 -8.09 -14.47
CA GLU A 197 -2.31 -9.18 -14.54
C GLU A 197 -3.59 -8.86 -13.75
N ILE A 198 -3.43 -8.31 -12.53
CA ILE A 198 -4.57 -7.85 -11.72
C ILE A 198 -5.38 -6.78 -12.50
N LEU A 199 -4.70 -5.78 -13.06
CA LEU A 199 -5.37 -4.71 -13.82
C LEU A 199 -6.08 -5.24 -15.07
N ALA A 200 -5.47 -6.19 -15.78
CA ALA A 200 -6.06 -6.80 -16.97
C ALA A 200 -7.37 -7.54 -16.65
N GLU A 201 -7.45 -8.21 -15.51
CA GLU A 201 -8.68 -8.85 -15.03
C GLU A 201 -9.76 -7.83 -14.64
N ARG A 202 -9.36 -6.69 -14.04
CA ARG A 202 -10.32 -5.61 -13.70
C ARG A 202 -10.89 -4.94 -14.96
N LEU A 203 -10.20 -5.02 -16.09
CA LEU A 203 -10.67 -4.48 -17.36
C LEU A 203 -11.81 -5.30 -17.98
N GLN A 204 -11.89 -6.59 -17.72
CA GLN A 204 -12.95 -7.50 -18.21
C GLN A 204 -14.28 -7.23 -17.51
#